data_728614f14705b9d598704fb657b0626c
#
_entry.id   728614f14705b9d598704fb657b0626c
#
_cell.length_a   1.000
_cell.length_b   1.000
_cell.length_c   1.000
_cell.angle_alpha   90.00
_cell.angle_beta   90.00
_cell.angle_gamma   90.00
#
_symmetry.space_group_name_H-M   'P 1'
#
loop_
_entity.id
_entity.type
_entity.pdbx_description
1 polymer ?
#
loop_
_entity_poly.entity_id
_entity_poly.type
_entity_poly.pdbx_seq_one_letter_code
_entity_poly.pdbx_strand_id
1 'polypeptide(L)'
;MKYRMLEGIDKPLSALTYGTSGPAFMGGEYRDAAFRIYDLAWEAGFRTYDTAHSYGAGEETLGAWLSSRGHRSEAVILDKGCNPGQKGCDDVFSAQTVREQLEESLRKLQTDHVELYILHRDDPSVPVDAIVEELNLLKKEGKVLRFGGSNWTMERVIAANTYAEAHGLTGFTVVSPAYSLVEYIHDPWGGSVALSGAAQQPYRDWLTQNQMPVFCYSSSARGYLSGKFRTDGTKPIEECIRPEPIMEYDAPVNRARLQRAEKLAAEKGCQVPQIGLAWLLHQPVNLFPIVSPTSPDHITDNVKALELSLSDEECSWLLDG
;
A
#
# COMPACT_ATOMS: atom_id res chain seq x y z
N MET A 1 -15.23 6.61 -8.32
CA MET A 1 -13.88 6.83 -7.74
C MET A 1 -13.70 8.29 -7.35
N LYS A 2 -12.97 8.58 -6.27
CA LYS A 2 -12.55 9.95 -5.88
C LYS A 2 -11.07 10.13 -6.25
N TYR A 3 -10.65 11.39 -6.48
CA TYR A 3 -9.28 11.69 -6.90
C TYR A 3 -8.68 12.81 -6.04
N ARG A 4 -7.37 12.80 -5.90
CA ARG A 4 -6.59 13.83 -5.21
C ARG A 4 -5.34 14.17 -5.99
N MET A 5 -4.90 15.42 -5.90
CA MET A 5 -3.62 15.86 -6.46
C MET A 5 -2.53 15.74 -5.39
N LEU A 6 -1.34 15.35 -5.79
CA LEU A 6 -0.14 15.47 -4.97
C LEU A 6 0.81 16.46 -5.62
N GLU A 7 1.38 17.34 -4.82
CA GLU A 7 2.37 18.30 -5.28
C GLU A 7 3.51 17.61 -6.06
N GLY A 8 3.87 18.15 -7.22
CA GLY A 8 4.91 17.60 -8.08
C GLY A 8 4.48 16.41 -8.95
N ILE A 9 3.21 16.01 -8.90
CA ILE A 9 2.60 15.04 -9.83
C ILE A 9 1.44 15.75 -10.53
N ASP A 10 1.52 15.88 -11.85
CA ASP A 10 0.54 16.57 -12.68
C ASP A 10 -0.69 15.73 -13.08
N LYS A 11 -0.79 14.54 -12.51
CA LYS A 11 -1.87 13.56 -12.74
C LYS A 11 -2.70 13.37 -11.46
N PRO A 12 -4.02 13.15 -11.58
CA PRO A 12 -4.85 12.83 -10.42
C PRO A 12 -4.59 11.39 -9.93
N LEU A 13 -4.34 11.25 -8.64
CA LEU A 13 -4.26 9.95 -7.98
C LEU A 13 -5.66 9.48 -7.59
N SER A 14 -6.00 8.24 -7.87
CA SER A 14 -7.22 7.62 -7.33
C SER A 14 -7.11 7.46 -5.81
N ALA A 15 -8.21 7.68 -5.10
CA ALA A 15 -8.25 7.59 -3.63
C ALA A 15 -7.91 6.19 -3.09
N LEU A 16 -8.11 5.16 -3.91
CA LEU A 16 -7.61 3.81 -3.69
C LEU A 16 -6.51 3.51 -4.70
N THR A 17 -5.45 2.86 -4.23
CA THR A 17 -4.34 2.41 -5.06
C THR A 17 -4.52 0.93 -5.41
N TYR A 18 -4.36 0.58 -6.68
CA TYR A 18 -4.42 -0.81 -7.13
C TYR A 18 -3.09 -1.51 -6.90
N GLY A 19 -3.05 -2.51 -6.00
CA GLY A 19 -1.87 -3.34 -5.76
C GLY A 19 -1.79 -4.51 -6.74
N THR A 20 -0.65 -4.67 -7.40
CA THR A 20 -0.43 -5.69 -8.44
C THR A 20 0.02 -7.05 -7.91
N SER A 21 -0.01 -7.27 -6.60
CA SER A 21 0.39 -8.52 -5.95
C SER A 21 -0.63 -9.66 -6.13
N GLY A 22 -1.10 -9.89 -7.34
CA GLY A 22 -2.13 -10.90 -7.65
C GLY A 22 -1.72 -11.78 -8.84
N PRO A 23 -2.64 -12.06 -9.76
CA PRO A 23 -2.35 -12.84 -10.96
C PRO A 23 -1.22 -12.29 -11.82
N ALA A 24 -1.02 -10.96 -11.84
CA ALA A 24 0.08 -10.29 -12.53
C ALA A 24 1.47 -10.72 -12.01
N PHE A 25 1.56 -11.10 -10.74
CA PHE A 25 2.78 -11.59 -10.12
C PHE A 25 3.30 -12.88 -10.75
N MET A 26 2.39 -13.71 -11.25
CA MET A 26 2.74 -15.02 -11.82
C MET A 26 3.24 -14.94 -13.27
N GLY A 27 2.82 -13.92 -14.03
CA GLY A 27 3.18 -13.77 -15.45
C GLY A 27 2.62 -14.89 -16.32
N GLY A 28 3.21 -15.11 -17.51
CA GLY A 28 2.89 -16.24 -18.37
C GLY A 28 1.40 -16.35 -18.70
N GLU A 29 0.83 -17.52 -18.44
CA GLU A 29 -0.60 -17.82 -18.69
C GLU A 29 -1.59 -16.96 -17.91
N TYR A 30 -1.16 -16.37 -16.78
CA TYR A 30 -1.98 -15.49 -15.95
C TYR A 30 -2.04 -14.05 -16.45
N ARG A 31 -1.22 -13.68 -17.43
CA ARG A 31 -1.12 -12.30 -17.97
C ARG A 31 -2.47 -11.81 -18.52
N ASP A 32 -3.16 -12.63 -19.27
CA ASP A 32 -4.47 -12.24 -19.83
C ASP A 32 -5.53 -12.08 -18.73
N ALA A 33 -5.47 -12.86 -17.66
CA ALA A 33 -6.33 -12.69 -16.50
C ALA A 33 -6.03 -11.38 -15.79
N ALA A 34 -4.75 -11.03 -15.62
CA ALA A 34 -4.33 -9.74 -15.04
C ALA A 34 -4.82 -8.57 -15.90
N PHE A 35 -4.66 -8.63 -17.22
CA PHE A 35 -5.12 -7.58 -18.14
C PHE A 35 -6.63 -7.33 -18.02
N ARG A 36 -7.43 -8.40 -17.98
CA ARG A 36 -8.89 -8.27 -17.78
C ARG A 36 -9.25 -7.58 -16.47
N ILE A 37 -8.56 -7.91 -15.38
CA ILE A 37 -8.80 -7.26 -14.08
C ILE A 37 -8.32 -5.80 -14.09
N TYR A 38 -7.19 -5.50 -14.73
CA TYR A 38 -6.71 -4.12 -14.89
C TYR A 38 -7.66 -3.28 -15.75
N ASP A 39 -8.20 -3.82 -16.84
CA ASP A 39 -9.20 -3.15 -17.67
C ASP A 39 -10.43 -2.77 -16.83
N LEU A 40 -10.97 -3.71 -16.04
CA LEU A 40 -12.11 -3.45 -15.15
C LEU A 40 -11.78 -2.44 -14.04
N ALA A 41 -10.58 -2.50 -13.46
CA ALA A 41 -10.13 -1.52 -12.48
C ALA A 41 -10.00 -0.13 -13.10
N TRP A 42 -9.48 -0.04 -14.32
CA TRP A 42 -9.38 1.22 -15.06
C TRP A 42 -10.77 1.83 -15.34
N GLU A 43 -11.71 1.02 -15.81
CA GLU A 43 -13.12 1.42 -16.02
C GLU A 43 -13.78 1.87 -14.72
N ALA A 44 -13.46 1.23 -13.59
CA ALA A 44 -13.92 1.63 -12.26
C ALA A 44 -13.23 2.90 -11.72
N GLY A 45 -12.26 3.45 -12.47
CA GLY A 45 -11.59 4.71 -12.20
C GLY A 45 -10.27 4.61 -11.43
N PHE A 46 -9.68 3.42 -11.26
CA PHE A 46 -8.31 3.36 -10.73
C PHE A 46 -7.34 4.03 -11.69
N ARG A 47 -6.44 4.86 -11.15
CA ARG A 47 -5.38 5.57 -11.88
C ARG A 47 -4.02 5.42 -11.19
N THR A 48 -4.00 4.98 -9.94
CA THR A 48 -2.79 4.76 -9.15
C THR A 48 -2.57 3.25 -8.99
N TYR A 49 -1.39 2.78 -9.40
CA TYR A 49 -0.99 1.38 -9.40
C TYR A 49 0.26 1.18 -8.55
N ASP A 50 0.22 0.22 -7.65
CA ASP A 50 1.31 -0.18 -6.76
C ASP A 50 1.94 -1.48 -7.27
N THR A 51 3.24 -1.45 -7.50
CA THR A 51 4.05 -2.60 -7.87
C THR A 51 5.37 -2.61 -7.11
N ALA A 52 6.26 -3.56 -7.40
CA ALA A 52 7.59 -3.62 -6.81
C ALA A 52 8.52 -4.52 -7.64
N HIS A 53 9.80 -4.20 -7.62
CA HIS A 53 10.88 -5.02 -8.19
C HIS A 53 10.82 -6.49 -7.72
N SER A 54 10.45 -6.70 -6.46
CA SER A 54 10.32 -8.04 -5.86
C SER A 54 9.01 -8.77 -6.16
N TYR A 55 8.09 -8.20 -6.97
CA TYR A 55 6.77 -8.81 -7.26
C TYR A 55 6.80 -9.71 -8.52
N GLY A 56 7.89 -10.40 -8.77
CA GLY A 56 8.02 -11.33 -9.89
C GLY A 56 7.75 -10.66 -11.24
N ALA A 57 6.74 -11.11 -11.97
CA ALA A 57 6.35 -10.54 -13.27
C ALA A 57 5.40 -9.33 -13.16
N GLY A 58 5.16 -8.79 -11.96
CA GLY A 58 4.20 -7.70 -11.74
C GLY A 58 4.50 -6.45 -12.55
N GLU A 59 5.76 -6.00 -12.55
CA GLU A 59 6.22 -4.83 -13.32
C GLU A 59 6.08 -5.03 -14.83
N GLU A 60 6.53 -6.17 -15.36
CA GLU A 60 6.43 -6.49 -16.79
C GLU A 60 4.97 -6.56 -17.25
N THR A 61 4.10 -7.14 -16.42
CA THR A 61 2.69 -7.28 -16.73
C THR A 61 1.98 -5.94 -16.70
N LEU A 62 2.26 -5.10 -15.69
CA LEU A 62 1.70 -3.75 -15.60
C LEU A 62 2.18 -2.88 -16.76
N GLY A 63 3.49 -2.86 -17.05
CA GLY A 63 4.09 -2.09 -18.14
C GLY A 63 3.50 -2.46 -19.49
N ALA A 64 3.42 -3.76 -19.77
CA ALA A 64 2.85 -4.27 -21.03
C ALA A 64 1.36 -3.93 -21.16
N TRP A 65 0.58 -3.98 -20.07
CA TRP A 65 -0.83 -3.59 -20.09
C TRP A 65 -0.97 -2.09 -20.36
N LEU A 66 -0.27 -1.23 -19.60
CA LEU A 66 -0.30 0.24 -19.77
C LEU A 66 0.08 0.64 -21.21
N SER A 67 1.12 0.02 -21.75
CA SER A 67 1.58 0.26 -23.13
C SER A 67 0.53 -0.17 -24.16
N SER A 68 -0.03 -1.39 -24.00
CA SER A 68 -1.02 -1.94 -24.94
C SER A 68 -2.34 -1.17 -24.98
N ARG A 69 -2.71 -0.49 -23.89
CA ARG A 69 -3.94 0.31 -23.76
C ARG A 69 -3.70 1.82 -23.97
N GLY A 70 -2.46 2.27 -24.06
CA GLY A 70 -2.12 3.69 -24.14
C GLY A 70 -2.38 4.46 -22.85
N HIS A 71 -2.38 3.78 -21.69
CA HIS A 71 -2.79 4.36 -20.40
C HIS A 71 -1.65 5.00 -19.60
N ARG A 72 -0.40 4.84 -20.03
CA ARG A 72 0.75 5.33 -19.24
C ARG A 72 0.70 6.81 -18.89
N SER A 73 0.23 7.64 -19.81
CA SER A 73 0.16 9.10 -19.58
C SER A 73 -0.82 9.52 -18.50
N GLU A 74 -1.82 8.68 -18.22
CA GLU A 74 -2.83 8.97 -17.18
C GLU A 74 -2.58 8.17 -15.88
N ALA A 75 -1.81 7.08 -15.95
CA ALA A 75 -1.51 6.25 -14.79
C ALA A 75 -0.43 6.88 -13.92
N VAL A 76 -0.61 6.78 -12.60
CA VAL A 76 0.39 7.05 -11.58
C VAL A 76 0.94 5.70 -11.11
N ILE A 77 2.23 5.50 -11.25
CA ILE A 77 2.91 4.28 -10.81
C ILE A 77 3.62 4.57 -9.49
N LEU A 78 3.31 3.78 -8.46
CA LEU A 78 4.11 3.62 -7.26
C LEU A 78 4.88 2.33 -7.40
N ASP A 79 6.19 2.45 -7.55
CA ASP A 79 7.09 1.32 -7.63
C ASP A 79 7.99 1.21 -6.40
N LYS A 80 8.50 0.00 -6.11
CA LYS A 80 9.34 -0.25 -4.95
C LYS A 80 10.56 -1.07 -5.31
N GLY A 81 11.72 -0.61 -4.85
CA GLY A 81 12.98 -1.37 -4.87
C GLY A 81 13.55 -1.57 -3.47
N CYS A 82 14.66 -2.26 -3.37
CA CYS A 82 15.40 -2.50 -2.13
C CYS A 82 14.58 -3.25 -1.08
N ASN A 83 14.44 -4.57 -1.26
CA ASN A 83 13.77 -5.48 -0.33
C ASN A 83 14.77 -6.51 0.24
N PRO A 84 15.80 -6.09 0.99
CA PRO A 84 16.84 -6.98 1.49
C PRO A 84 16.24 -8.06 2.41
N GLY A 85 16.79 -9.26 2.32
CA GLY A 85 16.38 -10.40 3.15
C GLY A 85 15.11 -11.11 2.69
N GLN A 86 14.45 -10.68 1.64
CA GLN A 86 13.39 -11.44 1.01
C GLN A 86 13.99 -12.50 0.07
N LYS A 87 13.38 -13.69 0.03
CA LYS A 87 13.83 -14.79 -0.84
C LYS A 87 13.93 -14.32 -2.29
N GLY A 88 15.14 -14.36 -2.84
CA GLY A 88 15.45 -13.88 -4.19
C GLY A 88 15.86 -12.40 -4.27
N CYS A 89 16.03 -11.72 -3.13
CA CYS A 89 16.59 -10.37 -3.02
C CYS A 89 17.76 -10.43 -2.03
N ASP A 90 18.88 -11.00 -2.45
CA ASP A 90 20.11 -11.09 -1.64
C ASP A 90 20.93 -9.78 -1.71
N ASP A 91 20.34 -8.73 -2.27
CA ASP A 91 21.01 -7.46 -2.52
C ASP A 91 21.31 -6.70 -1.23
N VAL A 92 22.50 -6.16 -1.16
CA VAL A 92 22.90 -5.24 -0.09
C VAL A 92 22.15 -3.93 -0.27
N PHE A 93 21.51 -3.41 0.77
CA PHE A 93 20.89 -2.10 0.75
C PHE A 93 21.97 -1.02 0.58
N SER A 94 21.97 -0.35 -0.56
CA SER A 94 22.96 0.68 -0.91
C SER A 94 22.42 1.66 -1.96
N ALA A 95 23.07 2.82 -2.09
CA ALA A 95 22.76 3.78 -3.15
C ALA A 95 22.86 3.17 -4.56
N GLN A 96 23.85 2.32 -4.79
CA GLN A 96 24.02 1.60 -6.06
C GLN A 96 22.83 0.65 -6.32
N THR A 97 22.44 -0.13 -5.35
CA THR A 97 21.29 -1.05 -5.46
C THR A 97 19.98 -0.29 -5.74
N VAL A 98 19.79 0.86 -5.10
CA VAL A 98 18.64 1.75 -5.36
C VAL A 98 18.56 2.10 -6.86
N ARG A 99 19.67 2.56 -7.43
CA ARG A 99 19.77 2.93 -8.86
C ARG A 99 19.54 1.74 -9.79
N GLU A 100 20.28 0.65 -9.58
CA GLU A 100 20.25 -0.52 -10.45
C GLU A 100 18.85 -1.14 -10.50
N GLN A 101 18.19 -1.29 -9.36
CA GLN A 101 16.83 -1.84 -9.31
C GLN A 101 15.81 -0.89 -9.95
N LEU A 102 15.88 0.42 -9.71
CA LEU A 102 14.99 1.36 -10.39
C LEU A 102 15.18 1.30 -11.92
N GLU A 103 16.40 1.28 -12.40
CA GLU A 103 16.67 1.21 -13.87
C GLU A 103 16.16 -0.10 -14.47
N GLU A 104 16.25 -1.21 -13.74
CA GLU A 104 15.64 -2.46 -14.15
C GLU A 104 14.11 -2.38 -14.15
N SER A 105 13.52 -1.82 -13.09
CA SER A 105 12.08 -1.60 -12.97
C SER A 105 11.52 -0.75 -14.10
N LEU A 106 12.19 0.37 -14.46
CA LEU A 106 11.79 1.22 -15.57
C LEU A 106 11.77 0.47 -16.92
N ARG A 107 12.75 -0.41 -17.13
CA ARG A 107 12.79 -1.26 -18.35
C ARG A 107 11.61 -2.25 -18.38
N LYS A 108 11.33 -2.93 -17.27
CA LYS A 108 10.19 -3.86 -17.11
C LYS A 108 8.85 -3.15 -17.27
N LEU A 109 8.70 -1.98 -16.66
CA LEU A 109 7.52 -1.13 -16.76
C LEU A 109 7.36 -0.45 -18.12
N GLN A 110 8.36 -0.52 -19.03
CA GLN A 110 8.36 0.10 -20.35
C GLN A 110 8.12 1.62 -20.28
N THR A 111 8.78 2.29 -19.33
CA THR A 111 8.63 3.73 -19.08
C THR A 111 9.99 4.35 -18.72
N ASP A 112 10.10 5.66 -18.87
CA ASP A 112 11.30 6.43 -18.53
C ASP A 112 11.30 6.94 -17.08
N HIS A 113 10.13 6.93 -16.43
CA HIS A 113 10.00 7.38 -15.05
C HIS A 113 8.84 6.68 -14.30
N VAL A 114 8.85 6.78 -12.98
CA VAL A 114 7.70 6.51 -12.12
C VAL A 114 7.38 7.75 -11.29
N GLU A 115 6.11 7.96 -10.99
CA GLU A 115 5.66 9.10 -10.20
C GLU A 115 6.08 8.97 -8.73
N LEU A 116 6.07 7.75 -8.21
CA LEU A 116 6.39 7.43 -6.82
C LEU A 116 7.37 6.25 -6.78
N TYR A 117 8.53 6.45 -6.14
CA TYR A 117 9.48 5.37 -5.89
C TYR A 117 9.71 5.20 -4.39
N ILE A 118 9.50 4.00 -3.88
CA ILE A 118 9.56 3.71 -2.45
C ILE A 118 10.62 2.63 -2.18
N LEU A 119 11.51 2.88 -1.23
CA LEU A 119 12.39 1.86 -0.70
C LEU A 119 11.55 0.85 0.09
N HIS A 120 11.54 -0.41 -0.36
CA HIS A 120 10.61 -1.43 0.14
C HIS A 120 10.85 -1.79 1.60
N ARG A 121 12.11 -1.74 2.02
CA ARG A 121 12.59 -1.97 3.38
C ARG A 121 13.67 -0.96 3.76
N ASP A 122 13.87 -0.80 5.05
CA ASP A 122 15.02 -0.09 5.62
C ASP A 122 16.10 -1.09 6.03
N ASP A 123 17.34 -0.64 5.99
CA ASP A 123 18.45 -1.24 6.71
C ASP A 123 19.02 -0.18 7.68
N PRO A 124 18.68 -0.24 8.97
CA PRO A 124 19.13 0.76 9.94
C PRO A 124 20.65 0.85 10.12
N SER A 125 21.40 -0.15 9.64
CA SER A 125 22.87 -0.13 9.67
C SER A 125 23.47 0.77 8.60
N VAL A 126 22.69 1.12 7.55
CA VAL A 126 23.12 1.99 6.46
C VAL A 126 22.75 3.44 6.79
N PRO A 127 23.72 4.38 6.76
CA PRO A 127 23.45 5.80 6.92
C PRO A 127 22.48 6.33 5.87
N VAL A 128 21.62 7.29 6.25
CA VAL A 128 20.58 7.83 5.35
C VAL A 128 21.14 8.75 4.26
N ASP A 129 22.31 9.32 4.47
CA ASP A 129 22.95 10.33 3.60
C ASP A 129 23.10 9.85 2.15
N ALA A 130 23.85 8.77 1.91
CA ALA A 130 24.09 8.24 0.57
C ALA A 130 22.78 7.81 -0.13
N ILE A 131 21.78 7.35 0.62
CA ILE A 131 20.48 6.97 0.09
C ILE A 131 19.68 8.20 -0.35
N VAL A 132 19.63 9.23 0.50
CA VAL A 132 18.95 10.50 0.19
C VAL A 132 19.60 11.20 -1.00
N GLU A 133 20.92 11.22 -1.05
CA GLU A 133 21.67 11.80 -2.18
C GLU A 133 21.36 11.09 -3.50
N GLU A 134 21.37 9.74 -3.51
CA GLU A 134 21.07 8.96 -4.70
C GLU A 134 19.64 9.17 -5.20
N LEU A 135 18.66 9.18 -4.28
CA LEU A 135 17.27 9.46 -4.64
C LEU A 135 17.09 10.86 -5.23
N ASN A 136 17.85 11.86 -4.75
CA ASN A 136 17.86 13.20 -5.33
C ASN A 136 18.53 13.23 -6.73
N LEU A 137 19.56 12.45 -6.97
CA LEU A 137 20.15 12.29 -8.32
C LEU A 137 19.13 11.69 -9.27
N LEU A 138 18.46 10.61 -8.88
CA LEU A 138 17.42 9.97 -9.70
C LEU A 138 16.23 10.90 -9.98
N LYS A 139 15.86 11.74 -9.01
CA LYS A 139 14.85 12.79 -9.20
C LYS A 139 15.33 13.86 -10.18
N LYS A 140 16.57 14.30 -10.07
CA LYS A 140 17.18 15.27 -11.00
C LYS A 140 17.29 14.72 -12.42
N GLU A 141 17.51 13.42 -12.57
CA GLU A 141 17.47 12.70 -13.86
C GLU A 141 16.06 12.54 -14.43
N GLY A 142 15.01 12.89 -13.64
CA GLY A 142 13.61 12.77 -14.04
C GLY A 142 13.06 11.34 -13.96
N LYS A 143 13.81 10.40 -13.38
CA LYS A 143 13.40 8.99 -13.25
C LYS A 143 12.34 8.76 -12.17
N VAL A 144 12.30 9.64 -11.16
CA VAL A 144 11.30 9.62 -10.07
C VAL A 144 10.83 11.03 -9.79
N LEU A 145 9.54 11.22 -9.52
CA LEU A 145 9.00 12.55 -9.15
C LEU A 145 8.99 12.74 -7.63
N ARG A 146 8.59 11.72 -6.91
CA ARG A 146 8.57 11.66 -5.44
C ARG A 146 9.12 10.33 -4.96
N PHE A 147 9.70 10.32 -3.77
CA PHE A 147 10.25 9.11 -3.19
C PHE A 147 10.06 9.07 -1.67
N GLY A 148 10.25 7.86 -1.10
CA GLY A 148 10.13 7.65 0.33
C GLY A 148 10.42 6.21 0.75
N GLY A 149 9.84 5.78 1.88
CA GLY A 149 10.12 4.49 2.48
C GLY A 149 8.87 3.69 2.83
N SER A 150 8.94 2.39 2.59
CA SER A 150 8.02 1.39 3.11
C SER A 150 8.71 0.67 4.27
N ASN A 151 7.99 0.44 5.36
CA ASN A 151 8.56 -0.18 6.56
C ASN A 151 9.74 0.61 7.19
N TRP A 152 9.74 1.91 7.00
CA TRP A 152 10.64 2.83 7.69
C TRP A 152 9.98 3.36 8.96
N THR A 153 10.70 3.34 10.08
CA THR A 153 10.20 3.91 11.33
C THR A 153 10.09 5.43 11.22
N MET A 154 9.28 6.05 12.08
CA MET A 154 9.15 7.51 12.14
C MET A 154 10.51 8.19 12.29
N GLU A 155 11.35 7.68 13.20
CA GLU A 155 12.69 8.22 13.50
C GLU A 155 13.60 8.17 12.28
N ARG A 156 13.53 7.08 11.50
CA ARG A 156 14.34 6.94 10.29
C ARG A 156 13.88 7.87 9.17
N VAL A 157 12.57 8.07 9.02
CA VAL A 157 12.02 9.05 8.07
C VAL A 157 12.43 10.46 8.48
N ILE A 158 12.34 10.80 9.77
CA ILE A 158 12.79 12.11 10.30
C ILE A 158 14.29 12.30 10.06
N ALA A 159 15.11 11.26 10.31
CA ALA A 159 16.55 11.36 10.07
C ALA A 159 16.88 11.64 8.58
N ALA A 160 16.21 10.94 7.65
CA ALA A 160 16.37 11.19 6.22
C ALA A 160 15.95 12.62 5.84
N ASN A 161 14.84 13.12 6.39
CA ASN A 161 14.35 14.46 6.11
C ASN A 161 15.22 15.56 6.73
N THR A 162 15.72 15.33 7.93
CA THR A 162 16.67 16.26 8.59
C THR A 162 17.97 16.39 7.79
N TYR A 163 18.51 15.25 7.32
CA TYR A 163 19.68 15.27 6.44
C TYR A 163 19.41 16.04 5.15
N ALA A 164 18.29 15.74 4.49
CA ALA A 164 17.92 16.41 3.26
C ALA A 164 17.78 17.92 3.42
N GLU A 165 17.10 18.38 4.47
CA GLU A 165 16.94 19.81 4.79
C GLU A 165 18.29 20.51 5.00
N ALA A 166 19.19 19.91 5.79
CA ALA A 166 20.52 20.45 6.07
C ALA A 166 21.38 20.59 4.81
N HIS A 167 21.10 19.84 3.75
CA HIS A 167 21.87 19.84 2.50
C HIS A 167 21.10 20.44 1.30
N GLY A 168 19.92 21.03 1.51
CA GLY A 168 19.11 21.63 0.44
C GLY A 168 18.58 20.59 -0.55
N LEU A 169 18.36 19.37 -0.09
CA LEU A 169 17.84 18.22 -0.86
C LEU A 169 16.36 18.00 -0.58
N THR A 170 15.71 17.21 -1.44
CA THR A 170 14.36 16.71 -1.17
C THR A 170 14.45 15.54 -0.19
N GLY A 171 13.67 15.57 0.89
CA GLY A 171 13.49 14.45 1.80
C GLY A 171 12.47 13.42 1.31
N PHE A 172 12.15 12.47 2.16
CA PHE A 172 11.04 11.54 1.93
C PHE A 172 9.71 12.30 1.95
N THR A 173 8.93 12.14 0.90
CA THR A 173 7.66 12.84 0.68
C THR A 173 6.46 11.90 0.65
N VAL A 174 6.69 10.62 0.90
CA VAL A 174 5.67 9.56 0.90
C VAL A 174 6.16 8.39 1.75
N VAL A 175 5.24 7.70 2.43
CA VAL A 175 5.54 6.46 3.16
C VAL A 175 4.51 5.37 2.86
N SER A 176 4.92 4.10 3.07
CA SER A 176 4.06 2.94 2.83
C SER A 176 4.17 1.91 3.97
N PRO A 177 3.58 2.18 5.14
CA PRO A 177 3.42 1.23 6.23
C PRO A 177 2.19 0.34 6.04
N ALA A 178 2.08 -0.74 6.83
CA ALA A 178 0.82 -1.47 6.98
C ALA A 178 -0.19 -0.62 7.76
N TYR A 179 -1.47 -0.65 7.35
CA TYR A 179 -2.53 -0.02 8.15
C TYR A 179 -3.88 -0.65 7.84
N SER A 180 -4.57 -1.10 8.88
CA SER A 180 -5.94 -1.62 8.81
C SER A 180 -6.67 -1.40 10.14
N LEU A 181 -7.98 -1.68 10.17
CA LEU A 181 -8.81 -1.65 11.39
C LEU A 181 -8.28 -2.61 12.47
N VAL A 182 -7.65 -3.71 12.07
CA VAL A 182 -7.05 -4.71 12.95
C VAL A 182 -5.53 -4.57 12.98
N GLU A 183 -4.90 -5.03 14.06
CA GLU A 183 -3.47 -4.88 14.28
C GLU A 183 -2.72 -6.20 14.14
N TYR A 184 -1.44 -6.16 13.73
CA TYR A 184 -0.58 -7.33 13.68
C TYR A 184 -0.37 -7.93 15.07
N ILE A 185 -0.56 -9.26 15.16
CA ILE A 185 -0.15 -10.06 16.31
C ILE A 185 1.25 -10.65 16.05
N HIS A 186 1.48 -11.03 14.81
CA HIS A 186 2.80 -11.43 14.32
C HIS A 186 3.16 -10.65 13.07
N ASP A 187 4.39 -10.19 13.01
CA ASP A 187 4.93 -9.58 11.81
C ASP A 187 5.21 -10.68 10.76
N PRO A 188 4.53 -10.64 9.60
CA PRO A 188 4.64 -11.70 8.60
C PRO A 188 5.98 -11.79 7.90
N TRP A 189 6.76 -10.69 7.92
CA TRP A 189 7.99 -10.60 7.13
C TRP A 189 9.24 -10.19 7.91
N GLY A 190 9.11 -9.87 9.20
CA GLY A 190 10.18 -9.29 10.02
C GLY A 190 10.47 -7.82 9.62
N GLY A 191 10.47 -6.91 10.62
CA GLY A 191 10.72 -5.50 10.39
C GLY A 191 9.61 -4.75 9.65
N SER A 192 8.37 -5.26 9.65
CA SER A 192 7.22 -4.53 9.13
C SER A 192 6.83 -3.39 10.06
N VAL A 193 6.58 -2.21 9.48
CA VAL A 193 6.03 -1.07 10.22
C VAL A 193 4.53 -1.01 9.96
N ALA A 194 3.74 -1.10 11.04
CA ALA A 194 2.28 -0.97 10.99
C ALA A 194 1.82 0.27 11.74
N LEU A 195 0.81 0.95 11.23
CA LEU A 195 0.20 2.10 11.92
C LEU A 195 -0.96 1.71 12.86
N SER A 196 -1.40 0.45 12.82
CA SER A 196 -2.47 -0.06 13.71
C SER A 196 -1.99 -0.20 15.16
N GLY A 197 -2.93 -0.13 16.10
CA GLY A 197 -2.64 -0.26 17.53
C GLY A 197 -2.23 1.05 18.22
N ALA A 198 -2.40 1.09 19.55
CA ALA A 198 -2.17 2.29 20.36
C ALA A 198 -0.70 2.72 20.38
N ALA A 199 0.24 1.78 20.33
CA ALA A 199 1.68 2.06 20.33
C ALA A 199 2.13 2.91 19.12
N GLN A 200 1.37 2.93 18.03
CA GLN A 200 1.69 3.67 16.82
C GLN A 200 1.02 5.06 16.74
N GLN A 201 0.35 5.48 17.81
CA GLN A 201 -0.26 6.82 17.85
C GLN A 201 0.74 7.95 17.57
N PRO A 202 1.97 7.97 18.11
CA PRO A 202 2.93 9.02 17.80
C PRO A 202 3.26 9.13 16.32
N TYR A 203 3.36 7.99 15.60
CA TYR A 203 3.63 8.02 14.16
C TYR A 203 2.42 8.52 13.38
N ARG A 204 1.20 8.10 13.74
CA ARG A 204 -0.03 8.64 13.12
C ARG A 204 -0.17 10.15 13.33
N ASP A 205 0.12 10.64 14.53
CA ASP A 205 0.06 12.07 14.84
C ASP A 205 1.06 12.85 14.01
N TRP A 206 2.30 12.35 13.91
CA TRP A 206 3.33 12.98 13.08
C TRP A 206 2.94 13.00 11.59
N LEU A 207 2.42 11.89 11.06
CA LEU A 207 1.93 11.81 9.68
C LEU A 207 0.77 12.78 9.41
N THR A 208 -0.15 12.90 10.37
CA THR A 208 -1.29 13.83 10.30
C THR A 208 -0.81 15.29 10.33
N GLN A 209 0.10 15.66 11.23
CA GLN A 209 0.65 17.01 11.32
C GLN A 209 1.39 17.42 10.05
N ASN A 210 2.15 16.52 9.46
CA ASN A 210 2.94 16.77 8.25
C ASN A 210 2.14 16.56 6.95
N GLN A 211 0.89 16.06 7.02
CA GLN A 211 0.07 15.71 5.87
C GLN A 211 0.80 14.84 4.84
N MET A 212 1.74 14.01 5.33
CA MET A 212 2.53 13.13 4.46
C MET A 212 1.63 12.09 3.83
N PRO A 213 1.66 11.94 2.49
CA PRO A 213 0.91 10.88 1.80
C PRO A 213 1.34 9.49 2.27
N VAL A 214 0.36 8.67 2.63
CA VAL A 214 0.55 7.30 3.13
C VAL A 214 -0.14 6.31 2.22
N PHE A 215 0.63 5.51 1.51
CA PHE A 215 0.14 4.39 0.70
C PHE A 215 0.13 3.12 1.54
N CYS A 216 -0.92 2.93 2.34
CA CYS A 216 -0.94 1.83 3.30
C CYS A 216 -1.26 0.50 2.65
N TYR A 217 -0.38 -0.49 2.87
CA TYR A 217 -0.62 -1.86 2.43
C TYR A 217 -1.39 -2.66 3.49
N SER A 218 -1.83 -3.87 3.13
CA SER A 218 -2.66 -4.74 3.98
C SER A 218 -3.93 -4.06 4.51
N SER A 219 -4.52 -3.15 3.74
CA SER A 219 -5.70 -2.36 4.11
C SER A 219 -6.92 -3.21 4.51
N SER A 220 -7.02 -4.45 3.98
CA SER A 220 -8.04 -5.45 4.36
C SER A 220 -7.46 -6.57 5.24
N ALA A 221 -6.33 -6.32 5.92
CA ALA A 221 -5.63 -7.31 6.75
C ALA A 221 -5.40 -8.63 6.02
N ARG A 222 -4.89 -8.57 4.77
CA ARG A 222 -4.60 -9.74 3.91
C ARG A 222 -5.78 -10.70 3.72
N GLY A 223 -7.00 -10.22 3.97
CA GLY A 223 -8.25 -10.98 3.83
C GLY A 223 -8.89 -11.39 5.15
N TYR A 224 -8.30 -11.06 6.31
CA TYR A 224 -8.94 -11.24 7.62
C TYR A 224 -10.27 -10.46 7.70
N LEU A 225 -10.30 -9.26 7.10
CA LEU A 225 -11.51 -8.41 6.98
C LEU A 225 -12.30 -8.66 5.68
N SER A 226 -12.12 -9.81 5.00
CA SER A 226 -12.81 -10.10 3.74
C SER A 226 -14.30 -10.40 3.87
N GLY A 227 -14.80 -10.63 5.09
CA GLY A 227 -16.17 -11.09 5.35
C GLY A 227 -16.42 -12.57 5.06
N LYS A 228 -15.39 -13.32 4.61
CA LYS A 228 -15.47 -14.76 4.40
C LYS A 228 -15.56 -15.55 5.72
N PHE A 229 -14.80 -15.11 6.71
CA PHE A 229 -14.93 -15.59 8.09
C PHE A 229 -15.94 -14.72 8.85
N ARG A 230 -16.78 -15.38 9.68
CA ARG A 230 -17.78 -14.74 10.54
C ARG A 230 -17.52 -15.12 11.99
N THR A 231 -17.68 -14.15 12.90
CA THR A 231 -17.47 -14.36 14.33
C THR A 231 -18.65 -15.07 15.02
N ASP A 232 -19.71 -15.38 14.30
CA ASP A 232 -20.94 -16.04 14.79
C ASP A 232 -20.77 -17.55 15.08
N GLY A 233 -19.59 -18.11 14.80
CA GLY A 233 -19.28 -19.51 15.07
C GLY A 233 -19.88 -20.50 14.06
N THR A 234 -20.43 -20.04 12.94
CA THR A 234 -21.03 -20.91 11.91
C THR A 234 -20.00 -21.78 11.21
N LYS A 235 -18.77 -21.31 11.07
CA LYS A 235 -17.64 -22.07 10.49
C LYS A 235 -16.33 -21.73 11.21
N PRO A 236 -15.41 -22.72 11.32
CA PRO A 236 -14.06 -22.46 11.79
C PRO A 236 -13.34 -21.48 10.84
N ILE A 237 -12.46 -20.65 11.37
CA ILE A 237 -11.73 -19.63 10.59
C ILE A 237 -10.84 -20.27 9.53
N GLU A 238 -10.27 -21.45 9.81
CA GLU A 238 -9.39 -22.23 8.93
C GLU A 238 -10.09 -22.71 7.66
N GLU A 239 -11.43 -22.84 7.69
CA GLU A 239 -12.24 -23.18 6.51
C GLU A 239 -12.60 -21.96 5.66
N CYS A 240 -12.41 -20.75 6.19
CA CYS A 240 -12.90 -19.51 5.59
C CYS A 240 -11.79 -18.69 4.93
N ILE A 241 -10.62 -18.62 5.54
CA ILE A 241 -9.49 -17.84 5.06
C ILE A 241 -8.18 -18.64 5.13
N ARG A 242 -7.16 -18.15 4.42
CA ARG A 242 -5.85 -18.79 4.39
C ARG A 242 -5.14 -18.76 5.76
N PRO A 243 -4.16 -19.64 6.01
CA PRO A 243 -3.47 -19.70 7.29
C PRO A 243 -2.71 -18.43 7.66
N GLU A 244 -2.12 -17.72 6.66
CA GLU A 244 -1.26 -16.57 6.92
C GLU A 244 -2.00 -15.43 7.64
N PRO A 245 -3.16 -14.93 7.16
CA PRO A 245 -3.93 -13.92 7.89
C PRO A 245 -4.36 -14.37 9.28
N ILE A 246 -4.60 -15.67 9.49
CA ILE A 246 -4.94 -16.20 10.82
C ILE A 246 -3.77 -16.00 11.77
N MET A 247 -2.58 -16.45 11.39
CA MET A 247 -1.37 -16.31 12.21
C MET A 247 -1.04 -14.85 12.50
N GLU A 248 -1.30 -13.96 11.53
CA GLU A 248 -0.92 -12.55 11.60
C GLU A 248 -1.89 -11.69 12.41
N TYR A 249 -3.18 -12.04 12.42
CA TYR A 249 -4.23 -11.16 12.95
C TYR A 249 -5.17 -11.82 13.95
N ASP A 250 -5.29 -13.15 14.01
CA ASP A 250 -6.33 -13.78 14.83
C ASP A 250 -6.01 -13.74 16.32
N ALA A 251 -6.62 -12.76 17.01
CA ALA A 251 -6.54 -12.56 18.44
C ALA A 251 -7.85 -11.99 18.99
N PRO A 252 -8.11 -12.07 20.31
CA PRO A 252 -9.34 -11.59 20.91
C PRO A 252 -9.69 -10.14 20.56
N VAL A 253 -8.71 -9.22 20.54
CA VAL A 253 -8.90 -7.81 20.20
C VAL A 253 -9.38 -7.66 18.75
N ASN A 254 -8.78 -8.36 17.82
CA ASN A 254 -9.14 -8.29 16.41
C ASN A 254 -10.45 -9.02 16.10
N ARG A 255 -10.74 -10.12 16.80
CA ARG A 255 -12.07 -10.78 16.73
C ARG A 255 -13.18 -9.86 17.21
N ALA A 256 -12.95 -9.11 18.27
CA ALA A 256 -13.93 -8.12 18.77
C ALA A 256 -14.15 -6.98 17.74
N ARG A 257 -13.08 -6.47 17.11
CA ARG A 257 -13.18 -5.46 16.05
C ARG A 257 -13.90 -6.01 14.81
N LEU A 258 -13.61 -7.25 14.40
CA LEU A 258 -14.30 -7.92 13.30
C LEU A 258 -15.79 -8.09 13.61
N GLN A 259 -16.17 -8.53 14.83
CA GLN A 259 -17.55 -8.66 15.25
C GLN A 259 -18.31 -7.33 15.18
N ARG A 260 -17.67 -6.24 15.61
CA ARG A 260 -18.23 -4.90 15.49
C ARG A 260 -18.39 -4.46 14.04
N ALA A 261 -17.39 -4.76 13.20
CA ALA A 261 -17.47 -4.48 11.77
C ALA A 261 -18.59 -5.27 11.08
N GLU A 262 -18.83 -6.53 11.47
CA GLU A 262 -19.96 -7.35 11.00
C GLU A 262 -21.31 -6.74 11.38
N LYS A 263 -21.46 -6.28 12.63
CA LYS A 263 -22.68 -5.64 13.10
C LYS A 263 -22.94 -4.33 12.33
N LEU A 264 -21.93 -3.47 12.23
CA LEU A 264 -22.08 -2.19 11.54
C LEU A 264 -22.34 -2.38 10.03
N ALA A 265 -21.72 -3.40 9.41
CA ALA A 265 -21.98 -3.75 8.01
C ALA A 265 -23.46 -4.15 7.80
N ALA A 266 -24.02 -4.95 8.70
CA ALA A 266 -25.44 -5.33 8.65
C ALA A 266 -26.36 -4.11 8.83
N GLU A 267 -26.06 -3.22 9.78
CA GLU A 267 -26.83 -1.99 10.04
C GLU A 267 -26.81 -1.03 8.84
N LYS A 268 -25.65 -0.91 8.18
CA LYS A 268 -25.46 -0.02 7.00
C LYS A 268 -25.82 -0.69 5.66
N GLY A 269 -26.18 -1.98 5.65
CA GLY A 269 -26.51 -2.72 4.43
C GLY A 269 -25.32 -2.88 3.47
N CYS A 270 -24.12 -3.04 4.01
CA CYS A 270 -22.89 -3.17 3.24
C CYS A 270 -22.07 -4.40 3.66
N GLN A 271 -20.88 -4.59 3.09
CA GLN A 271 -20.00 -5.70 3.40
C GLN A 271 -18.90 -5.32 4.40
N VAL A 272 -18.39 -6.29 5.16
CA VAL A 272 -17.30 -6.10 6.15
C VAL A 272 -16.06 -5.40 5.55
N PRO A 273 -15.54 -5.77 4.37
CA PRO A 273 -14.40 -5.08 3.78
C PRO A 273 -14.67 -3.60 3.50
N GLN A 274 -15.91 -3.23 3.21
CA GLN A 274 -16.29 -1.83 3.01
C GLN A 274 -16.22 -1.03 4.32
N ILE A 275 -16.60 -1.62 5.45
CA ILE A 275 -16.44 -1.00 6.78
C ILE A 275 -14.95 -0.79 7.08
N GLY A 276 -14.10 -1.80 6.85
CA GLY A 276 -12.65 -1.68 7.07
C GLY A 276 -12.00 -0.57 6.25
N LEU A 277 -12.35 -0.44 4.97
CA LEU A 277 -11.86 0.62 4.10
C LEU A 277 -12.45 1.99 4.47
N ALA A 278 -13.74 2.08 4.79
CA ALA A 278 -14.37 3.32 5.22
C ALA A 278 -13.76 3.83 6.53
N TRP A 279 -13.44 2.93 7.46
CA TRP A 279 -12.73 3.27 8.70
C TRP A 279 -11.35 3.87 8.39
N LEU A 280 -10.55 3.25 7.49
CA LEU A 280 -9.26 3.80 7.05
C LEU A 280 -9.42 5.19 6.44
N LEU A 281 -10.37 5.36 5.54
CA LEU A 281 -10.61 6.62 4.82
C LEU A 281 -11.14 7.74 5.74
N HIS A 282 -11.64 7.39 6.92
CA HIS A 282 -12.06 8.35 7.95
C HIS A 282 -10.90 8.87 8.80
N GLN A 283 -9.76 8.17 8.82
CA GLN A 283 -8.62 8.58 9.63
C GLN A 283 -8.07 9.95 9.17
N PRO A 284 -7.55 10.79 10.10
CA PRO A 284 -7.03 12.12 9.77
C PRO A 284 -5.72 12.10 8.98
N VAL A 285 -5.10 10.93 8.83
CA VAL A 285 -3.89 10.70 8.04
C VAL A 285 -4.20 10.81 6.55
N ASN A 286 -3.31 11.36 5.76
CA ASN A 286 -3.46 11.50 4.30
C ASN A 286 -3.26 10.14 3.59
N LEU A 287 -4.28 9.27 3.65
CA LEU A 287 -4.22 7.88 3.23
C LEU A 287 -4.60 7.65 1.76
N PHE A 288 -3.87 6.76 1.12
CA PHE A 288 -4.15 6.12 -0.18
C PHE A 288 -4.10 4.59 0.01
N PRO A 289 -5.17 3.96 0.51
CA PRO A 289 -5.16 2.52 0.78
C PRO A 289 -4.86 1.71 -0.47
N ILE A 290 -3.90 0.78 -0.36
CA ILE A 290 -3.59 -0.20 -1.40
C ILE A 290 -4.56 -1.36 -1.25
N VAL A 291 -5.30 -1.65 -2.32
CA VAL A 291 -6.23 -2.77 -2.44
C VAL A 291 -5.83 -3.62 -3.63
N SER A 292 -5.96 -4.95 -3.50
CA SER A 292 -5.60 -5.89 -4.57
C SER A 292 -6.82 -6.71 -4.98
N PRO A 293 -7.80 -6.10 -5.67
CA PRO A 293 -8.99 -6.81 -6.11
C PRO A 293 -8.63 -7.86 -7.18
N THR A 294 -9.17 -9.06 -7.04
CA THR A 294 -8.94 -10.19 -7.95
C THR A 294 -10.20 -10.61 -8.71
N SER A 295 -11.31 -9.89 -8.52
CA SER A 295 -12.58 -10.13 -9.19
C SER A 295 -13.34 -8.81 -9.42
N PRO A 296 -14.32 -8.79 -10.36
CA PRO A 296 -15.20 -7.63 -10.57
C PRO A 296 -15.95 -7.20 -9.30
N ASP A 297 -16.40 -8.16 -8.49
CA ASP A 297 -17.11 -7.88 -7.24
C ASP A 297 -16.20 -7.18 -6.24
N HIS A 298 -14.93 -7.62 -6.10
CA HIS A 298 -13.96 -6.94 -5.23
C HIS A 298 -13.68 -5.51 -5.67
N ILE A 299 -13.61 -5.24 -7.00
CA ILE A 299 -13.44 -3.88 -7.53
C ILE A 299 -14.66 -3.03 -7.15
N THR A 300 -15.86 -3.56 -7.37
CA THR A 300 -17.12 -2.88 -7.06
C THR A 300 -17.22 -2.56 -5.57
N ASP A 301 -16.92 -3.51 -4.69
CA ASP A 301 -17.00 -3.34 -3.25
C ASP A 301 -15.98 -2.32 -2.74
N ASN A 302 -14.76 -2.34 -3.26
CA ASN A 302 -13.75 -1.34 -2.91
C ASN A 302 -14.19 0.08 -3.31
N VAL A 303 -14.75 0.26 -4.50
CA VAL A 303 -15.24 1.57 -4.96
C VAL A 303 -16.44 2.04 -4.14
N LYS A 304 -17.37 1.15 -3.79
CA LYS A 304 -18.51 1.46 -2.92
C LYS A 304 -18.09 1.93 -1.52
N ALA A 305 -16.95 1.42 -0.99
CA ALA A 305 -16.44 1.88 0.29
C ALA A 305 -16.14 3.38 0.32
N LEU A 306 -15.83 4.01 -0.82
CA LEU A 306 -15.61 5.46 -0.94
C LEU A 306 -16.88 6.30 -0.72
N GLU A 307 -18.06 5.69 -0.84
CA GLU A 307 -19.36 6.33 -0.66
C GLU A 307 -19.89 6.15 0.78
N LEU A 308 -19.29 5.24 1.52
CA LEU A 308 -19.67 4.93 2.89
C LEU A 308 -19.05 5.95 3.85
N SER A 309 -19.88 6.62 4.64
CA SER A 309 -19.44 7.52 5.70
C SER A 309 -19.63 6.86 7.06
N LEU A 310 -18.62 6.94 7.89
CA LEU A 310 -18.67 6.59 9.32
C LEU A 310 -18.61 7.86 10.15
N SER A 311 -19.24 7.86 11.32
CA SER A 311 -19.08 8.93 12.31
C SER A 311 -17.84 8.68 13.17
N ASP A 312 -17.40 9.71 13.92
CA ASP A 312 -16.29 9.59 14.87
C ASP A 312 -16.62 8.56 15.97
N GLU A 313 -17.89 8.51 16.40
CA GLU A 313 -18.36 7.53 17.37
C GLU A 313 -18.32 6.10 16.81
N GLU A 314 -18.74 5.91 15.55
CA GLU A 314 -18.67 4.61 14.88
C GLU A 314 -17.23 4.15 14.72
N CYS A 315 -16.33 5.05 14.35
CA CYS A 315 -14.90 4.75 14.20
C CYS A 315 -14.26 4.39 15.54
N SER A 316 -14.57 5.10 16.62
CA SER A 316 -14.09 4.80 17.97
C SER A 316 -14.66 3.49 18.47
N TRP A 317 -15.96 3.27 18.28
CA TRP A 317 -16.63 2.03 18.67
C TRP A 317 -16.06 0.80 17.92
N LEU A 318 -15.71 0.92 16.67
CA LEU A 318 -15.07 -0.17 15.92
C LEU A 318 -13.75 -0.62 16.57
N LEU A 319 -12.99 0.30 17.17
CA LEU A 319 -11.71 0.00 17.83
C LEU A 319 -11.89 -0.56 19.23
N ASP A 320 -12.67 0.09 20.06
CA ASP A 320 -12.63 -0.08 21.52
C ASP A 320 -13.95 -0.60 22.11
N GLY A 321 -15.08 -0.47 21.42
CA GLY A 321 -16.42 -0.91 21.85
C GLY A 321 -17.25 0.17 22.51
#